data_bd3dd95b81759d60282268eb45509d6f
#
_entry.id   bd3dd95b81759d60282268eb45509d6f
#
_cell.length_a   1.000
_cell.length_b   1.000
_cell.length_c   1.000
_cell.angle_alpha   90.00
_cell.angle_beta   90.00
_cell.angle_gamma   90.00
#
_symmetry.space_group_name_H-M   'P 1'
#
loop_
_entity.id
_entity.type
_entity.pdbx_description
1 polymer ?
#
loop_
_entity_poly.entity_id
_entity_poly.type
_entity_poly.pdbx_seq_one_letter_code
_entity_poly.pdbx_strand_id
1 'polypeptide(L)'
;MLYLRGICYEQSDNWEKAEVDFLQSLKIKRDSPNVLNYLAYGWLERDIRIDESFVMLVDANNANPDSHYILDSLAWAYFKKKNYVKAAELMEEVIDMVPGEAISLDHLGDIYLALNRKREAIYFWRQAKDLAKPEDEITDKILIKLKENDAS
;
A
#
# COMPACT_ATOMS: atom_id res chain seq x y z
N MET A 1 -16.41 12.80 -10.72
CA MET A 1 -15.48 13.82 -11.27
C MET A 1 -14.32 14.15 -10.30
N LEU A 2 -14.62 14.56 -9.06
CA LEU A 2 -13.59 14.86 -8.05
C LEU A 2 -12.68 13.65 -7.75
N TYR A 3 -13.25 12.46 -7.68
CA TYR A 3 -12.49 11.24 -7.43
C TYR A 3 -11.46 10.98 -8.54
N LEU A 4 -11.86 11.07 -9.80
CA LEU A 4 -10.95 10.86 -10.93
C LEU A 4 -9.88 11.95 -11.01
N ARG A 5 -10.24 13.20 -10.72
CA ARG A 5 -9.28 14.31 -10.69
C ARG A 5 -8.29 14.12 -9.54
N GLY A 6 -8.77 13.65 -8.38
CA GLY A 6 -7.90 13.31 -7.25
C GLY A 6 -6.86 12.26 -7.61
N ILE A 7 -7.26 11.21 -8.32
CA ILE A 7 -6.33 10.17 -8.81
C ILE A 7 -5.29 10.78 -9.74
N CYS A 8 -5.70 11.64 -10.67
CA CYS A 8 -4.77 12.31 -11.59
C CYS A 8 -3.75 13.16 -10.83
N TYR A 9 -4.17 13.90 -9.81
CA TYR A 9 -3.26 14.68 -8.98
C TYR A 9 -2.31 13.80 -8.18
N GLU A 10 -2.78 12.69 -7.63
CA GLU A 10 -1.93 11.75 -6.90
C GLU A 10 -0.88 11.14 -7.84
N GLN A 11 -1.28 10.68 -9.02
CA GLN A 11 -0.37 10.10 -10.01
C GLN A 11 0.65 11.09 -10.57
N SER A 12 0.32 12.39 -10.57
CA SER A 12 1.25 13.45 -10.99
C SER A 12 2.03 14.06 -9.82
N ASP A 13 2.07 13.36 -8.69
CA ASP A 13 2.79 13.75 -7.48
C ASP A 13 2.32 15.11 -6.89
N ASN A 14 1.04 15.40 -7.04
CA ASN A 14 0.41 16.61 -6.48
C ASN A 14 -0.57 16.23 -5.38
N TRP A 15 0.00 15.75 -4.26
CA TRP A 15 -0.79 15.19 -3.17
C TRP A 15 -1.77 16.21 -2.54
N GLU A 16 -1.35 17.46 -2.36
CA GLU A 16 -2.20 18.47 -1.71
C GLU A 16 -3.53 18.65 -2.44
N LYS A 17 -3.48 18.69 -3.77
CA LYS A 17 -4.69 18.79 -4.59
C LYS A 17 -5.48 17.47 -4.60
N ALA A 18 -4.79 16.34 -4.64
CA ALA A 18 -5.43 15.04 -4.57
C ALA A 18 -6.21 14.89 -3.25
N GLU A 19 -5.61 15.24 -2.13
CA GLU A 19 -6.24 15.18 -0.82
C GLU A 19 -7.52 16.02 -0.78
N VAL A 20 -7.48 17.25 -1.27
CA VAL A 20 -8.65 18.12 -1.33
C VAL A 20 -9.78 17.46 -2.13
N ASP A 21 -9.47 16.92 -3.29
CA ASP A 21 -10.46 16.31 -4.16
C ASP A 21 -11.05 15.03 -3.54
N PHE A 22 -10.23 14.21 -2.91
CA PHE A 22 -10.72 13.01 -2.22
C PHE A 22 -11.61 13.37 -1.03
N LEU A 23 -11.23 14.37 -0.23
CA LEU A 23 -12.05 14.82 0.90
C LEU A 23 -13.39 15.39 0.43
N GLN A 24 -13.41 16.16 -0.66
CA GLN A 24 -14.65 16.66 -1.23
C GLN A 24 -15.53 15.54 -1.78
N SER A 25 -14.93 14.55 -2.43
CA SER A 25 -15.64 13.37 -2.91
C SER A 25 -16.33 12.63 -1.77
N LEU A 26 -15.69 12.50 -0.62
CA LEU A 26 -16.26 11.87 0.57
C LEU A 26 -17.38 12.68 1.20
N LYS A 27 -17.40 14.00 1.05
CA LYS A 27 -18.54 14.81 1.49
C LYS A 27 -19.79 14.50 0.69
N ILE A 28 -19.64 14.18 -0.59
CA ILE A 28 -20.75 13.83 -1.49
C ILE A 28 -21.19 12.39 -1.25
N LYS A 29 -20.22 11.46 -1.09
CA LYS A 29 -20.48 10.04 -0.86
C LYS A 29 -19.50 9.52 0.19
N ARG A 30 -19.95 9.51 1.46
CA ARG A 30 -19.11 9.20 2.62
C ARG A 30 -18.52 7.80 2.63
N ASP A 31 -19.21 6.83 2.03
CA ASP A 31 -18.88 5.42 2.14
C ASP A 31 -18.24 4.83 0.89
N SER A 32 -17.63 5.66 0.04
CA SER A 32 -16.95 5.16 -1.16
C SER A 32 -15.65 4.44 -0.76
N PRO A 33 -15.59 3.08 -0.83
CA PRO A 33 -14.39 2.35 -0.41
C PRO A 33 -13.15 2.73 -1.20
N ASN A 34 -13.31 2.99 -2.50
CA ASN A 34 -12.19 3.36 -3.36
C ASN A 34 -11.60 4.71 -2.98
N VAL A 35 -12.44 5.71 -2.71
CA VAL A 35 -11.97 7.04 -2.30
C VAL A 35 -11.29 6.95 -0.93
N LEU A 36 -11.89 6.23 0.02
CA LEU A 36 -11.30 5.98 1.33
C LEU A 36 -9.93 5.33 1.20
N ASN A 37 -9.81 4.34 0.32
CA ASN A 37 -8.55 3.64 0.10
C ASN A 37 -7.46 4.56 -0.44
N TYR A 38 -7.75 5.35 -1.48
CA TYR A 38 -6.76 6.27 -2.06
C TYR A 38 -6.30 7.32 -1.06
N LEU A 39 -7.24 7.90 -0.33
CA LEU A 39 -6.92 8.92 0.66
C LEU A 39 -6.07 8.35 1.81
N ALA A 40 -6.52 7.22 2.37
CA ALA A 40 -5.83 6.57 3.47
C ALA A 40 -4.43 6.11 3.06
N TYR A 41 -4.29 5.46 1.91
CA TYR A 41 -3.00 5.01 1.41
C TYR A 41 -2.05 6.19 1.17
N GLY A 42 -2.54 7.27 0.60
CA GLY A 42 -1.75 8.49 0.39
C GLY A 42 -1.22 9.08 1.69
N TRP A 43 -2.02 9.07 2.75
CA TRP A 43 -1.57 9.50 4.07
C TRP A 43 -0.52 8.55 4.65
N LEU A 44 -0.71 7.22 4.50
CA LEU A 44 0.25 6.22 4.98
C LEU A 44 1.62 6.37 4.31
N GLU A 45 1.63 6.59 3.00
CA GLU A 45 2.88 6.78 2.25
C GLU A 45 3.66 8.01 2.72
N ARG A 46 2.97 8.99 3.28
CA ARG A 46 3.56 10.23 3.78
C ARG A 46 3.75 10.24 5.29
N ASP A 47 3.49 9.11 5.95
CA ASP A 47 3.59 8.94 7.40
C ASP A 47 2.77 9.96 8.19
N ILE A 48 1.61 10.34 7.66
CA ILE A 48 0.68 11.26 8.32
C ILE A 48 -0.67 10.59 8.53
N ARG A 49 -1.39 11.01 9.57
CA ARG A 49 -2.75 10.55 9.90
C ARG A 49 -2.89 9.02 9.89
N ILE A 50 -1.91 8.33 10.45
CA ILE A 50 -1.84 6.86 10.41
C ILE A 50 -3.05 6.22 11.10
N ASP A 51 -3.44 6.71 12.28
CA ASP A 51 -4.58 6.14 13.02
C ASP A 51 -5.90 6.37 12.28
N GLU A 52 -6.09 7.57 11.73
CA GLU A 52 -7.27 7.90 10.93
C GLU A 52 -7.34 7.03 9.67
N SER A 53 -6.22 6.87 8.98
CA SER A 53 -6.09 5.99 7.80
C SER A 53 -6.46 4.54 8.16
N PHE A 54 -5.98 4.06 9.29
CA PHE A 54 -6.28 2.70 9.75
C PHE A 54 -7.78 2.49 9.92
N VAL A 55 -8.46 3.40 10.62
CA VAL A 55 -9.92 3.31 10.83
C VAL A 55 -10.67 3.33 9.50
N MET A 56 -10.29 4.23 8.59
CA MET A 56 -10.90 4.33 7.27
C MET A 56 -10.74 3.03 6.46
N LEU A 57 -9.56 2.41 6.54
CA LEU A 57 -9.28 1.17 5.81
C LEU A 57 -10.00 -0.03 6.42
N VAL A 58 -10.16 -0.08 7.73
CA VAL A 58 -11.00 -1.10 8.38
C VAL A 58 -12.43 -1.00 7.88
N ASP A 59 -12.99 0.21 7.84
CA ASP A 59 -14.36 0.44 7.35
C ASP A 59 -14.48 0.08 5.86
N ALA A 60 -13.52 0.49 5.05
CA ALA A 60 -13.52 0.18 3.62
C ALA A 60 -13.41 -1.33 3.37
N ASN A 61 -12.57 -2.04 4.13
CA ASN A 61 -12.42 -3.48 4.01
C ASN A 61 -13.69 -4.23 4.43
N ASN A 62 -14.35 -3.78 5.48
CA ASN A 62 -15.62 -4.36 5.91
C ASN A 62 -16.71 -4.19 4.85
N ALA A 63 -16.74 -3.05 4.16
CA ALA A 63 -17.70 -2.79 3.08
C ALA A 63 -17.36 -3.54 1.79
N ASN A 64 -16.10 -3.90 1.58
CA ASN A 64 -15.64 -4.52 0.34
C ASN A 64 -14.52 -5.55 0.61
N PRO A 65 -14.86 -6.68 1.27
CA PRO A 65 -13.84 -7.63 1.76
C PRO A 65 -13.09 -8.38 0.65
N ASP A 66 -13.60 -8.37 -0.56
CA ASP A 66 -12.96 -9.05 -1.70
C ASP A 66 -11.99 -8.16 -2.48
N SER A 67 -11.80 -6.92 -2.06
CA SER A 67 -10.89 -6.00 -2.72
C SER A 67 -9.46 -6.20 -2.20
N HIS A 68 -8.58 -6.73 -3.05
CA HIS A 68 -7.17 -6.88 -2.71
C HIS A 68 -6.46 -5.53 -2.53
N TYR A 69 -6.89 -4.48 -3.23
CA TYR A 69 -6.32 -3.14 -3.08
C TYR A 69 -6.55 -2.58 -1.68
N ILE A 70 -7.76 -2.74 -1.16
CA ILE A 70 -8.11 -2.27 0.18
C ILE A 70 -7.39 -3.11 1.23
N LEU A 71 -7.33 -4.43 1.04
CA LEU A 71 -6.65 -5.32 1.95
C LEU A 71 -5.15 -5.04 2.00
N ASP A 72 -4.51 -4.78 0.84
CA ASP A 72 -3.12 -4.37 0.76
C ASP A 72 -2.88 -3.08 1.58
N SER A 73 -3.70 -2.06 1.36
CA SER A 73 -3.60 -0.80 2.09
C SER A 73 -3.80 -0.98 3.59
N LEU A 74 -4.72 -1.85 4.01
CA LEU A 74 -4.94 -2.18 5.42
C LEU A 74 -3.72 -2.88 6.02
N ALA A 75 -3.13 -3.84 5.30
CA ALA A 75 -1.89 -4.49 5.72
C ALA A 75 -0.77 -3.45 5.90
N TRP A 76 -0.66 -2.50 4.98
CA TRP A 76 0.32 -1.43 5.06
C TRP A 76 0.07 -0.50 6.26
N ALA A 77 -1.21 -0.24 6.60
CA ALA A 77 -1.57 0.50 7.81
C ALA A 77 -1.10 -0.22 9.08
N TYR A 78 -1.29 -1.53 9.15
CA TYR A 78 -0.75 -2.32 10.27
C TYR A 78 0.77 -2.21 10.34
N PHE A 79 1.46 -2.24 9.21
CA PHE A 79 2.92 -2.07 9.15
C PHE A 79 3.34 -0.71 9.71
N LYS A 80 2.67 0.36 9.30
CA LYS A 80 2.94 1.72 9.80
C LYS A 80 2.67 1.84 11.31
N LYS A 81 1.72 1.08 11.83
CA LYS A 81 1.44 1.00 13.27
C LYS A 81 2.38 0.02 14.00
N LYS A 82 3.36 -0.53 13.31
CA LYS A 82 4.34 -1.48 13.84
C LYS A 82 3.75 -2.81 14.30
N ASN A 83 2.57 -3.16 13.85
CA ASN A 83 2.00 -4.50 14.03
C ASN A 83 2.40 -5.37 12.84
N TYR A 84 3.65 -5.78 12.83
CA TYR A 84 4.26 -6.47 11.68
C TYR A 84 3.71 -7.86 11.46
N VAL A 85 3.34 -8.57 12.52
CA VAL A 85 2.75 -9.92 12.41
C VAL A 85 1.43 -9.85 11.66
N LYS A 86 0.56 -8.95 12.05
CA LYS A 86 -0.74 -8.78 11.40
C LYS A 86 -0.58 -8.26 9.97
N ALA A 87 0.36 -7.35 9.76
CA ALA A 87 0.69 -6.86 8.43
C ALA A 87 1.12 -8.00 7.50
N ALA A 88 1.97 -8.89 7.96
CA ALA A 88 2.42 -10.05 7.18
C ALA A 88 1.26 -10.99 6.83
N GLU A 89 0.41 -11.30 7.81
CA GLU A 89 -0.76 -12.17 7.58
C GLU A 89 -1.66 -11.63 6.47
N LEU A 90 -2.00 -10.35 6.53
CA LEU A 90 -2.88 -9.73 5.55
C LEU A 90 -2.21 -9.59 4.19
N MET A 91 -0.92 -9.25 4.16
CA MET A 91 -0.21 -9.11 2.89
C MET A 91 -0.02 -10.46 2.19
N GLU A 92 0.20 -11.53 2.94
CA GLU A 92 0.24 -12.88 2.38
C GLU A 92 -1.13 -13.27 1.79
N GLU A 93 -2.22 -12.88 2.44
CA GLU A 93 -3.56 -13.08 1.90
C GLU A 93 -3.76 -12.32 0.58
N VAL A 94 -3.26 -11.09 0.49
CA VAL A 94 -3.29 -10.30 -0.75
C VAL A 94 -2.56 -11.03 -1.88
N ILE A 95 -1.38 -11.58 -1.60
CA ILE A 95 -0.59 -12.30 -2.60
C ILE A 95 -1.30 -13.58 -3.04
N ASP A 96 -1.98 -14.27 -2.14
CA ASP A 96 -2.81 -15.42 -2.49
C ASP A 96 -3.98 -15.03 -3.41
N MET A 97 -4.57 -13.86 -3.20
CA MET A 97 -5.64 -13.34 -4.06
C MET A 97 -5.12 -12.93 -5.44
N VAL A 98 -3.95 -12.26 -5.50
CA VAL A 98 -3.35 -11.77 -6.75
C VAL A 98 -1.84 -12.01 -6.74
N PRO A 99 -1.38 -13.19 -7.18
CA PRO A 99 0.04 -13.59 -7.05
C PRO A 99 1.05 -12.74 -7.83
N GLY A 100 0.62 -12.02 -8.86
CA GLY A 100 1.53 -11.29 -9.75
C GLY A 100 1.77 -9.82 -9.39
N GLU A 101 1.29 -9.33 -8.27
CA GLU A 101 1.38 -7.93 -7.88
C GLU A 101 2.74 -7.58 -7.28
N ALA A 102 3.60 -6.93 -8.07
CA ALA A 102 4.96 -6.58 -7.63
C ALA A 102 4.99 -5.65 -6.42
N ILE A 103 4.06 -4.68 -6.36
CA ILE A 103 4.00 -3.72 -5.25
C ILE A 103 3.69 -4.43 -3.93
N SER A 104 2.76 -5.38 -3.93
CA SER A 104 2.42 -6.16 -2.74
C SER A 104 3.59 -7.03 -2.27
N LEU A 105 4.34 -7.62 -3.21
CA LEU A 105 5.55 -8.39 -2.90
C LEU A 105 6.65 -7.51 -2.30
N ASP A 106 6.82 -6.30 -2.82
CA ASP A 106 7.76 -5.32 -2.26
C ASP A 106 7.38 -4.94 -0.83
N HIS A 107 6.11 -4.65 -0.57
CA HIS A 107 5.60 -4.38 0.77
C HIS A 107 5.84 -5.55 1.72
N LEU A 108 5.60 -6.78 1.26
CA LEU A 108 5.83 -7.97 2.07
C LEU A 108 7.31 -8.13 2.43
N GLY A 109 8.21 -7.82 1.49
CA GLY A 109 9.64 -7.79 1.78
C GLY A 109 9.99 -6.82 2.90
N ASP A 110 9.44 -5.60 2.87
CA ASP A 110 9.63 -4.60 3.92
C ASP A 110 9.10 -5.10 5.27
N ILE A 111 7.95 -5.76 5.28
CA ILE A 111 7.33 -6.30 6.48
C ILE A 111 8.22 -7.40 7.10
N TYR A 112 8.71 -8.33 6.27
CA TYR A 112 9.59 -9.39 6.76
C TYR A 112 10.92 -8.86 7.29
N LEU A 113 11.46 -7.81 6.67
CA LEU A 113 12.66 -7.18 7.22
C LEU A 113 12.41 -6.62 8.62
N ALA A 114 11.25 -5.98 8.83
CA ALA A 114 10.85 -5.47 10.15
C ALA A 114 10.67 -6.59 11.18
N LEU A 115 10.34 -7.80 10.72
CA LEU A 115 10.24 -8.99 11.57
C LEU A 115 11.59 -9.69 11.81
N ASN A 116 12.70 -9.08 11.38
CA ASN A 116 14.05 -9.68 11.43
C ASN A 116 14.18 -10.97 10.59
N ARG A 117 13.37 -11.10 9.55
CA ARG A 117 13.39 -12.25 8.64
C ARG A 117 14.01 -11.81 7.31
N LYS A 118 15.31 -11.52 7.35
CA LYS A 118 16.06 -10.94 6.23
C LYS A 118 16.03 -11.83 4.98
N ARG A 119 16.11 -13.14 5.13
CA ARG A 119 16.11 -14.08 3.99
C ARG A 119 14.79 -14.01 3.23
N GLU A 120 13.68 -14.01 3.93
CA GLU A 120 12.36 -13.90 3.33
C GLU A 120 12.18 -12.52 2.69
N ALA A 121 12.66 -11.45 3.34
CA ALA A 121 12.61 -10.11 2.77
C ALA A 121 13.31 -10.06 1.41
N ILE A 122 14.53 -10.58 1.33
CA ILE A 122 15.31 -10.64 0.08
C ILE A 122 14.58 -11.46 -0.99
N TYR A 123 14.01 -12.59 -0.60
CA TYR A 123 13.25 -13.44 -1.51
C TYR A 123 12.08 -12.68 -2.15
N PHE A 124 11.28 -12.00 -1.33
CA PHE A 124 10.12 -11.25 -1.85
C PHE A 124 10.52 -10.02 -2.67
N TRP A 125 11.57 -9.31 -2.29
CA TRP A 125 12.08 -8.21 -3.10
C TRP A 125 12.59 -8.66 -4.46
N ARG A 126 13.25 -9.82 -4.53
CA ARG A 126 13.68 -10.38 -5.81
C ARG A 126 12.51 -10.76 -6.69
N GLN A 127 11.49 -11.38 -6.11
CA GLN A 127 10.25 -11.67 -6.85
C GLN A 127 9.58 -10.39 -7.34
N ALA A 128 9.48 -9.37 -6.48
CA ALA A 128 8.91 -8.09 -6.86
C ALA A 128 9.69 -7.46 -8.02
N LYS A 129 11.01 -7.49 -7.98
CA LYS A 129 11.86 -6.97 -9.03
C LYS A 129 11.61 -7.68 -10.36
N ASP A 130 11.50 -9.01 -10.34
CA ASP A 130 11.30 -9.81 -11.55
C ASP A 130 9.92 -9.59 -12.18
N LEU A 131 8.90 -9.25 -11.36
CA LEU A 131 7.53 -9.03 -11.81
C LEU A 131 7.19 -7.56 -12.02
N ALA A 132 8.06 -6.64 -11.60
CA ALA A 132 7.80 -5.20 -11.67
C ALA A 132 7.65 -4.74 -13.11
N LYS A 133 6.63 -3.93 -13.36
CA LYS A 133 6.39 -3.25 -14.62
C LYS A 133 6.97 -1.84 -14.56
N PRO A 134 7.29 -1.21 -15.71
CA PRO A 134 7.81 0.17 -15.70
C PRO A 134 6.91 1.16 -14.96
N GLU A 135 5.58 1.01 -15.09
CA GLU A 135 4.60 1.86 -14.42
C GLU A 135 4.57 1.70 -12.90
N ASP A 136 5.09 0.61 -12.36
CA ASP A 136 5.15 0.40 -10.91
C ASP A 136 6.18 1.30 -10.23
N GLU A 137 7.20 1.71 -10.94
CA GLU A 137 8.26 2.64 -10.49
C GLU A 137 8.97 2.18 -9.19
N ILE A 138 9.11 0.87 -8.98
CA ILE A 138 9.68 0.31 -7.75
C ILE A 138 11.05 -0.36 -7.95
N THR A 139 11.46 -0.61 -9.18
CA THR A 139 12.68 -1.39 -9.48
C THR A 139 13.92 -0.78 -8.83
N ASP A 140 14.13 0.54 -8.99
CA ASP A 140 15.30 1.20 -8.42
C ASP A 140 15.31 1.16 -6.89
N LYS A 141 14.14 1.34 -6.28
CA LYS A 141 14.00 1.25 -4.82
C LYS A 141 14.32 -0.15 -4.32
N ILE A 142 13.86 -1.20 -5.02
CA ILE A 142 14.16 -2.59 -4.67
C ILE A 142 15.64 -2.88 -4.78
N LEU A 143 16.30 -2.41 -5.84
CA LEU A 143 17.74 -2.58 -6.01
C LEU A 143 18.53 -1.97 -4.84
N ILE A 144 18.11 -0.80 -4.36
CA ILE A 144 18.72 -0.15 -3.20
C ILE A 144 18.51 -1.01 -1.95
N LYS A 145 17.29 -1.50 -1.71
CA LYS A 145 16.98 -2.36 -0.55
C LYS A 145 17.82 -3.63 -0.55
N LEU A 146 17.94 -4.27 -1.72
CA LEU A 146 18.77 -5.48 -1.86
C LEU A 146 20.24 -5.17 -1.54
N LYS A 147 20.79 -4.10 -2.08
CA LYS A 147 22.16 -3.69 -1.84
C LYS A 147 22.42 -3.39 -0.36
N GLU A 148 21.51 -2.65 0.28
CA GLU A 148 21.61 -2.32 1.71
C GLU A 148 21.57 -3.55 2.61
N ASN A 149 21.02 -4.66 2.13
CA ASN A 149 20.93 -5.93 2.85
C ASN A 149 21.86 -7.00 2.29
N ASP A 150 22.96 -6.61 1.63
CA ASP A 150 24.01 -7.48 1.11
C ASP A 150 23.51 -8.50 0.09
N ALA A 151 22.59 -8.09 -0.78
CA ALA A 151 21.98 -8.93 -1.81
C ALA A 151 21.97 -8.23 -3.17
N SER A 152 21.60 -8.98 -4.22
CA SER A 152 21.52 -8.48 -5.58
C SER A 152 20.21 -8.88 -6.28
#